data_2a321355d70d82b9c67fde930d5b6eb5
#
_entry.id   2a321355d70d82b9c67fde930d5b6eb5
#
_cell.length_a   1.000
_cell.length_b   1.000
_cell.length_c   1.000
_cell.angle_alpha   90.00
_cell.angle_beta   90.00
_cell.angle_gamma   90.00
#
_symmetry.space_group_name_H-M   'P 1'
#
loop_
_entity.id
_entity.type
_entity.pdbx_description
1 polymer ?
#
loop_
_entity_poly.entity_id
_entity_poly.type
_entity_poly.pdbx_seq_one_letter_code
_entity_poly.pdbx_strand_id
1 'polypeptide(L)'
;MNTQNIPRPLIPLLALSLCLLFLSINGFVGGYLMLSDPNGAPMGMPVSDLVHTPFQNFFIPGLLLIFIWGCGSLLALIGLWLRPRWAFLTLPTRWTDEHWAWDLSLALGLALIIWLTVQVFTLPAVAPIQLILYALAIALVVLPLLPQMRHYYRL
;
A
#
# COMPACT_ATOMS: atom_id res chain seq x y z
N MET A 1 15.19 -12.26 -32.36
CA MET A 1 14.91 -11.16 -31.42
C MET A 1 15.75 -11.40 -30.18
N ASN A 2 16.74 -10.53 -29.94
CA ASN A 2 17.61 -10.63 -28.77
C ASN A 2 16.78 -10.40 -27.49
N THR A 3 16.54 -11.42 -26.72
CA THR A 3 16.09 -11.28 -25.33
C THR A 3 17.26 -10.68 -24.54
N GLN A 4 17.38 -9.36 -24.57
CA GLN A 4 18.32 -8.68 -23.71
C GLN A 4 18.02 -9.12 -22.27
N ASN A 5 18.97 -9.74 -21.61
CA ASN A 5 18.95 -10.00 -20.18
C ASN A 5 18.94 -8.64 -19.46
N ILE A 6 17.74 -8.08 -19.27
CA ILE A 6 17.56 -6.82 -18.53
C ILE A 6 17.97 -7.12 -17.09
N PRO A 7 19.04 -6.49 -16.58
CA PRO A 7 19.48 -6.72 -15.20
C PRO A 7 18.39 -6.27 -14.23
N ARG A 8 18.19 -7.03 -13.16
CA ARG A 8 17.26 -6.65 -12.08
C ARG A 8 17.69 -5.33 -11.48
N PRO A 9 16.82 -4.34 -11.38
CA PRO A 9 17.08 -3.07 -10.70
C PRO A 9 17.06 -3.27 -9.18
N LEU A 10 18.10 -3.92 -8.63
CA LEU A 10 18.10 -4.40 -7.24
C LEU A 10 17.87 -3.30 -6.21
N ILE A 11 18.50 -2.14 -6.37
CA ILE A 11 18.38 -1.04 -5.40
C ILE A 11 16.95 -0.53 -5.29
N PRO A 12 16.28 -0.06 -6.37
CA PRO A 12 14.90 0.40 -6.25
C PRO A 12 13.92 -0.75 -5.93
N LEU A 13 14.20 -1.98 -6.35
CA LEU A 13 13.38 -3.13 -6.00
C LEU A 13 13.46 -3.45 -4.49
N LEU A 14 14.64 -3.42 -3.90
CA LEU A 14 14.82 -3.60 -2.45
C LEU A 14 14.17 -2.45 -1.67
N ALA A 15 14.36 -1.21 -2.10
CA ALA A 15 13.72 -0.06 -1.47
C ALA A 15 12.18 -0.18 -1.49
N LEU A 16 11.60 -0.51 -2.65
CA LEU A 16 10.17 -0.74 -2.80
C LEU A 16 9.69 -1.91 -1.94
N SER A 17 10.48 -2.99 -1.87
CA SER A 17 10.16 -4.17 -1.04
C SER A 17 10.12 -3.82 0.44
N LEU A 18 11.07 -3.03 0.93
CA LEU A 18 11.09 -2.56 2.31
C LEU A 18 9.88 -1.66 2.62
N CYS A 19 9.52 -0.76 1.70
CA CYS A 19 8.33 0.07 1.83
C CYS A 19 7.05 -0.78 1.90
N LEU A 20 6.89 -1.77 1.04
CA LEU A 20 5.73 -2.67 1.03
C LEU A 20 5.68 -3.54 2.29
N LEU A 21 6.83 -4.04 2.74
CA LEU A 21 6.90 -4.83 3.98
C LEU A 21 6.50 -3.99 5.20
N PHE A 22 7.04 -2.77 5.30
CA PHE A 22 6.68 -1.86 6.37
C PHE A 22 5.19 -1.53 6.36
N LEU A 23 4.62 -1.24 5.18
CA LEU A 23 3.19 -0.95 5.02
C LEU A 23 2.34 -2.17 5.38
N SER A 24 2.75 -3.38 4.99
CA SER A 24 2.06 -4.62 5.33
C SER A 24 2.02 -4.85 6.84
N ILE A 25 3.14 -4.70 7.54
CA ILE A 25 3.21 -4.84 8.99
C ILE A 25 2.30 -3.82 9.67
N ASN A 26 2.37 -2.55 9.27
CA ASN A 26 1.51 -1.50 9.83
C ASN A 26 0.03 -1.77 9.56
N GLY A 27 -0.31 -2.26 8.37
CA GLY A 27 -1.68 -2.64 8.02
C GLY A 27 -2.23 -3.75 8.91
N PHE A 28 -1.44 -4.80 9.16
CA PHE A 28 -1.85 -5.88 10.06
C PHE A 28 -1.91 -5.45 11.52
N VAL A 29 -0.91 -4.74 12.01
CA VAL A 29 -0.86 -4.29 13.41
C VAL A 29 -1.98 -3.28 13.69
N GLY A 30 -2.09 -2.24 12.86
CA GLY A 30 -3.12 -1.21 13.02
C GLY A 30 -4.53 -1.80 12.89
N GLY A 31 -4.74 -2.65 11.89
CA GLY A 31 -6.02 -3.32 11.70
C GLY A 31 -6.38 -4.27 12.84
N TYR A 32 -5.42 -5.03 13.37
CA TYR A 32 -5.64 -5.88 14.54
C TYR A 32 -6.05 -5.06 15.78
N LEU A 33 -5.36 -3.95 16.05
CA LEU A 33 -5.69 -3.07 17.18
C LEU A 33 -7.11 -2.49 17.04
N MET A 34 -7.50 -2.07 15.82
CA MET A 34 -8.86 -1.57 15.56
C MET A 34 -9.94 -2.65 15.68
N LEU A 35 -9.63 -3.90 15.32
CA LEU A 35 -10.59 -5.01 15.43
C LEU A 35 -10.67 -5.57 16.84
N SER A 36 -9.61 -5.47 17.64
CA SER A 36 -9.58 -5.95 19.04
C SER A 36 -10.52 -5.14 19.94
N ASP A 37 -10.63 -3.84 19.71
CA ASP A 37 -11.66 -2.98 20.30
C ASP A 37 -12.05 -1.88 19.30
N PRO A 38 -13.19 -2.04 18.61
CA PRO A 38 -13.68 -1.08 17.65
C PRO A 38 -14.03 0.31 18.22
N ASN A 39 -14.04 0.47 19.55
CA ASN A 39 -14.20 1.78 20.17
C ASN A 39 -12.89 2.58 20.22
N GLY A 40 -11.78 1.97 19.79
CA GLY A 40 -10.50 2.66 19.60
C GLY A 40 -9.61 2.79 20.83
N ALA A 41 -9.96 2.15 21.95
CA ALA A 41 -9.20 2.23 23.20
C ALA A 41 -7.72 1.79 23.05
N PRO A 42 -7.38 0.67 22.34
CA PRO A 42 -6.00 0.23 22.18
C PRO A 42 -5.11 1.22 21.41
N MET A 43 -5.73 2.12 20.63
CA MET A 43 -5.01 3.14 19.85
C MET A 43 -5.08 4.52 20.50
N GLY A 44 -5.80 4.66 21.61
CA GLY A 44 -6.07 5.97 22.23
C GLY A 44 -6.90 6.90 21.36
N MET A 45 -7.67 6.35 20.41
CA MET A 45 -8.52 7.11 19.47
C MET A 45 -9.99 6.93 19.87
N PRO A 46 -10.67 7.94 20.38
CA PRO A 46 -12.09 7.83 20.72
C PRO A 46 -12.95 7.80 19.44
N VAL A 47 -14.12 7.15 19.53
CA VAL A 47 -15.08 7.08 18.40
C VAL A 47 -15.54 8.47 17.94
N SER A 48 -15.47 9.49 18.81
CA SER A 48 -15.74 10.90 18.43
C SER A 48 -14.84 11.42 17.30
N ASP A 49 -13.65 10.83 17.09
CA ASP A 49 -12.77 11.21 16.01
C ASP A 49 -13.33 10.82 14.62
N LEU A 50 -14.31 9.91 14.59
CA LEU A 50 -14.97 9.46 13.37
C LEU A 50 -16.19 10.31 12.97
N VAL A 51 -16.52 11.36 13.72
CA VAL A 51 -17.74 12.17 13.51
C VAL A 51 -17.88 12.74 12.09
N HIS A 52 -16.76 13.00 11.41
CA HIS A 52 -16.73 13.51 10.04
C HIS A 52 -16.48 12.40 8.99
N THR A 53 -16.64 11.14 9.38
CA THR A 53 -16.48 9.98 8.50
C THR A 53 -17.80 9.20 8.41
N PRO A 54 -17.99 8.34 7.40
CA PRO A 54 -19.18 7.48 7.33
C PRO A 54 -19.13 6.29 8.31
N PHE A 55 -18.09 6.17 9.12
CA PHE A 55 -17.88 5.04 10.01
C PHE A 55 -18.42 5.32 11.41
N GLN A 56 -19.13 4.35 11.97
CA GLN A 56 -19.67 4.43 13.34
C GLN A 56 -18.66 3.98 14.41
N ASN A 57 -17.64 3.21 14.01
CA ASN A 57 -16.57 2.72 14.86
C ASN A 57 -15.38 2.30 13.98
N PHE A 58 -14.28 1.82 14.59
CA PHE A 58 -13.05 1.45 13.90
C PHE A 58 -13.06 0.04 13.27
N PHE A 59 -14.19 -0.69 13.30
CA PHE A 59 -14.26 -2.04 12.73
C PHE A 59 -13.99 -2.06 11.21
N ILE A 60 -14.74 -1.27 10.44
CA ILE A 60 -14.54 -1.19 8.98
C ILE A 60 -13.18 -0.61 8.61
N PRO A 61 -12.71 0.51 9.18
CA PRO A 61 -11.34 0.97 9.00
C PRO A 61 -10.29 -0.10 9.29
N GLY A 62 -10.45 -0.90 10.35
CA GLY A 62 -9.56 -2.01 10.69
C GLY A 62 -9.52 -3.10 9.63
N LEU A 63 -10.67 -3.48 9.08
CA LEU A 63 -10.74 -4.43 7.95
C LEU A 63 -10.03 -3.87 6.71
N LEU A 64 -10.24 -2.60 6.38
CA LEU A 64 -9.58 -1.95 5.24
C LEU A 64 -8.05 -1.96 5.43
N LEU A 65 -7.55 -1.68 6.64
CA LEU A 65 -6.13 -1.75 6.96
C LEU A 65 -5.56 -3.15 6.72
N ILE A 66 -6.23 -4.20 7.20
CA ILE A 66 -5.76 -5.58 7.02
C ILE A 66 -5.76 -5.96 5.53
N PHE A 67 -6.89 -5.77 4.84
CA PHE A 67 -7.03 -6.31 3.49
C PHE A 67 -6.31 -5.48 2.43
N ILE A 68 -6.40 -4.16 2.48
CA ILE A 68 -5.80 -3.31 1.46
C ILE A 68 -4.30 -3.17 1.72
N TRP A 69 -3.92 -2.65 2.89
CA TRP A 69 -2.50 -2.38 3.17
C TRP A 69 -1.75 -3.58 3.73
N GLY A 70 -2.38 -4.42 4.54
CA GLY A 70 -1.75 -5.65 5.03
C GLY A 70 -1.58 -6.68 3.91
N CYS A 71 -2.68 -7.27 3.46
CA CYS A 71 -2.66 -8.33 2.44
C CYS A 71 -2.25 -7.81 1.06
N GLY A 72 -2.74 -6.63 0.65
CA GLY A 72 -2.42 -6.04 -0.65
C GLY A 72 -0.92 -5.76 -0.82
N SER A 73 -0.26 -5.19 0.21
CA SER A 73 1.18 -4.94 0.16
C SER A 73 2.00 -6.23 0.16
N LEU A 74 1.58 -7.25 0.92
CA LEU A 74 2.23 -8.55 0.92
C LEU A 74 2.09 -9.23 -0.44
N LEU A 75 0.91 -9.16 -1.04
CA LEU A 75 0.65 -9.68 -2.39
C LEU A 75 1.52 -8.98 -3.44
N ALA A 76 1.60 -7.65 -3.40
CA ALA A 76 2.46 -6.88 -4.29
C ALA A 76 3.92 -7.27 -4.12
N LEU A 77 4.41 -7.39 -2.89
CA LEU A 77 5.77 -7.81 -2.57
C LEU A 77 6.10 -9.18 -3.18
N ILE A 78 5.25 -10.18 -2.95
CA ILE A 78 5.40 -11.53 -3.51
C ILE A 78 5.40 -11.46 -5.04
N GLY A 79 4.47 -10.70 -5.62
CA GLY A 79 4.35 -10.53 -7.06
C GLY A 79 5.55 -9.89 -7.73
N LEU A 80 6.19 -8.89 -7.08
CA LEU A 80 7.40 -8.23 -7.57
C LEU A 80 8.60 -9.19 -7.66
N TRP A 81 8.74 -10.11 -6.70
CA TRP A 81 9.86 -11.05 -6.66
C TRP A 81 9.66 -12.30 -7.50
N LEU A 82 8.46 -12.91 -7.44
CA LEU A 82 8.14 -14.16 -8.12
C LEU A 82 7.62 -13.95 -9.55
N ARG A 83 7.08 -12.77 -9.86
CA ARG A 83 6.49 -12.42 -11.15
C ARG A 83 5.50 -13.47 -11.69
N PRO A 84 4.58 -14.00 -10.89
CA PRO A 84 3.63 -15.01 -11.34
C PRO A 84 2.65 -14.38 -12.35
N ARG A 85 2.37 -15.10 -13.43
CA ARG A 85 1.38 -14.69 -14.44
C ARG A 85 0.00 -15.23 -14.09
N TRP A 86 -0.62 -14.67 -13.06
CA TRP A 86 -1.98 -15.04 -12.66
C TRP A 86 -3.01 -14.33 -13.52
N ALA A 87 -3.76 -15.10 -14.33
CA ALA A 87 -4.69 -14.56 -15.30
C ALA A 87 -5.76 -13.61 -14.68
N PHE A 88 -6.22 -13.89 -13.46
CA PHE A 88 -7.22 -13.06 -12.77
C PHE A 88 -6.68 -11.70 -12.30
N LEU A 89 -5.37 -11.57 -12.08
CA LEU A 89 -4.72 -10.30 -11.72
C LEU A 89 -4.23 -9.50 -12.94
N THR A 90 -4.21 -10.12 -14.13
CA THR A 90 -3.81 -9.42 -15.36
C THR A 90 -4.97 -8.67 -16.04
N LEU A 91 -6.23 -8.92 -15.63
CA LEU A 91 -7.40 -8.25 -16.22
C LEU A 91 -7.42 -6.74 -15.96
N PRO A 92 -7.17 -6.23 -14.72
CA PRO A 92 -7.14 -4.79 -14.46
C PRO A 92 -5.91 -4.09 -15.05
N THR A 93 -4.82 -4.82 -15.34
CA THR A 93 -3.53 -4.25 -15.75
C THR A 93 -3.32 -4.14 -17.26
N ARG A 94 -4.34 -4.47 -18.06
CA ARG A 94 -4.31 -4.37 -19.54
C ARG A 94 -4.05 -2.97 -20.07
N TRP A 95 -4.16 -1.96 -19.22
CA TRP A 95 -4.02 -0.55 -19.63
C TRP A 95 -2.60 -0.01 -19.49
N THR A 96 -1.72 -0.71 -18.78
CA THR A 96 -0.37 -0.22 -18.45
C THR A 96 0.73 -0.93 -19.20
N ASP A 97 0.48 -2.10 -19.83
CA ASP A 97 1.50 -3.00 -20.42
C ASP A 97 2.59 -3.43 -19.43
N GLU A 98 2.33 -3.27 -18.13
CA GLU A 98 3.25 -3.60 -17.04
C GLU A 98 2.75 -4.84 -16.27
N HIS A 99 3.61 -5.43 -15.45
CA HIS A 99 3.23 -6.58 -14.62
C HIS A 99 2.29 -6.15 -13.49
N TRP A 100 1.22 -6.91 -13.21
CA TRP A 100 0.19 -6.58 -12.23
C TRP A 100 0.73 -6.18 -10.83
N ALA A 101 1.87 -6.76 -10.39
CA ALA A 101 2.47 -6.41 -9.11
C ALA A 101 3.08 -5.00 -9.10
N TRP A 102 3.53 -4.52 -10.26
CA TRP A 102 3.97 -3.14 -10.44
C TRP A 102 2.76 -2.19 -10.32
N ASP A 103 1.67 -2.48 -11.04
CA ASP A 103 0.42 -1.71 -10.96
C ASP A 103 -0.14 -1.68 -9.55
N LEU A 104 -0.17 -2.84 -8.88
CA LEU A 104 -0.66 -2.93 -7.50
C LEU A 104 0.17 -2.09 -6.54
N SER A 105 1.51 -2.10 -6.69
CA SER A 105 2.40 -1.28 -5.85
C SER A 105 2.12 0.21 -6.02
N LEU A 106 1.94 0.66 -7.27
CA LEU A 106 1.58 2.04 -7.59
C LEU A 106 0.21 2.41 -7.03
N ALA A 107 -0.78 1.53 -7.24
CA ALA A 107 -2.14 1.73 -6.74
C ALA A 107 -2.20 1.82 -5.21
N LEU A 108 -1.43 1.00 -4.49
CA LEU A 108 -1.32 1.06 -3.02
C LEU A 108 -0.73 2.40 -2.55
N GLY A 109 0.30 2.90 -3.24
CA GLY A 109 0.88 4.22 -2.93
C GLY A 109 -0.13 5.36 -3.12
N LEU A 110 -0.84 5.37 -4.26
CA LEU A 110 -1.89 6.37 -4.54
C LEU A 110 -3.05 6.27 -3.55
N ALA A 111 -3.52 5.05 -3.27
CA ALA A 111 -4.58 4.82 -2.28
C ALA A 111 -4.16 5.28 -0.88
N LEU A 112 -2.90 5.08 -0.50
CA LEU A 112 -2.37 5.52 0.79
C LEU A 112 -2.32 7.05 0.88
N ILE A 113 -1.93 7.75 -0.18
CA ILE A 113 -1.98 9.23 -0.22
C ILE A 113 -3.42 9.72 0.00
N ILE A 114 -4.39 9.14 -0.71
CA ILE A 114 -5.81 9.51 -0.58
C ILE A 114 -6.28 9.24 0.85
N TRP A 115 -5.99 8.07 1.39
CA TRP A 115 -6.38 7.67 2.75
C TRP A 115 -5.83 8.63 3.81
N LEU A 116 -4.53 8.91 3.75
CA LEU A 116 -3.89 9.84 4.69
C LEU A 116 -4.41 11.27 4.55
N THR A 117 -4.70 11.70 3.33
CA THR A 117 -5.28 13.02 3.07
C THR A 117 -6.67 13.11 3.71
N VAL A 118 -7.52 12.10 3.55
CA VAL A 118 -8.82 12.04 4.25
C VAL A 118 -8.63 12.09 5.76
N GLN A 119 -7.68 11.34 6.30
CA GLN A 119 -7.39 11.36 7.75
C GLN A 119 -7.00 12.75 8.27
N VAL A 120 -6.16 13.48 7.54
CA VAL A 120 -5.75 14.85 7.94
C VAL A 120 -6.93 15.81 8.00
N PHE A 121 -7.93 15.64 7.13
CA PHE A 121 -9.12 16.48 7.14
C PHE A 121 -10.19 16.05 8.15
N THR A 122 -10.16 14.79 8.58
CA THR A 122 -11.23 14.23 9.44
C THR A 122 -10.80 14.06 10.89
N LEU A 123 -9.51 13.87 11.15
CA LEU A 123 -9.00 13.67 12.51
C LEU A 123 -8.58 15.00 13.15
N PRO A 124 -8.76 15.15 14.50
CA PRO A 124 -8.48 16.40 15.19
C PRO A 124 -6.99 16.74 15.29
N ALA A 125 -6.11 15.76 15.11
CA ALA A 125 -4.66 15.95 15.19
C ALA A 125 -3.92 15.04 14.21
N VAL A 126 -2.80 15.54 13.68
CA VAL A 126 -1.88 14.78 12.83
C VAL A 126 -0.86 14.07 13.72
N ALA A 127 -0.87 12.75 13.71
CA ALA A 127 0.11 11.96 14.44
C ALA A 127 1.45 11.91 13.68
N PRO A 128 2.61 11.86 14.37
CA PRO A 128 3.93 11.77 13.71
C PRO A 128 4.06 10.59 12.74
N ILE A 129 3.39 9.47 13.01
CA ILE A 129 3.36 8.30 12.12
C ILE A 129 2.77 8.64 10.73
N GLN A 130 1.85 9.59 10.64
CA GLN A 130 1.26 9.99 9.35
C GLN A 130 2.30 10.64 8.44
N LEU A 131 3.27 11.40 8.96
CA LEU A 131 4.37 11.96 8.17
C LEU A 131 5.25 10.86 7.57
N ILE A 132 5.55 9.83 8.37
CA ILE A 132 6.31 8.66 7.90
C ILE A 132 5.52 7.93 6.81
N LEU A 133 4.23 7.74 7.01
CA LEU A 133 3.37 7.08 6.04
C LEU A 133 3.19 7.90 4.75
N TYR A 134 3.18 9.25 4.82
CA TYR A 134 3.21 10.09 3.61
C TYR A 134 4.51 9.93 2.82
N ALA A 135 5.66 9.96 3.50
CA ALA A 135 6.94 9.71 2.85
C ALA A 135 6.98 8.31 2.20
N LEU A 136 6.44 7.31 2.89
CA LEU A 136 6.29 5.95 2.38
C LEU A 136 5.37 5.91 1.15
N ALA A 137 4.23 6.59 1.20
CA ALA A 137 3.28 6.64 0.09
C ALA A 137 3.90 7.29 -1.16
N ILE A 138 4.66 8.37 -0.98
CA ILE A 138 5.42 9.00 -2.06
C ILE A 138 6.46 8.02 -2.64
N ALA A 139 7.20 7.31 -1.79
CA ALA A 139 8.16 6.30 -2.23
C ALA A 139 7.49 5.18 -3.02
N LEU A 140 6.31 4.69 -2.59
CA LEU A 140 5.51 3.68 -3.28
C LEU A 140 5.00 4.14 -4.66
N VAL A 141 4.87 5.43 -4.87
CA VAL A 141 4.52 6.01 -6.19
C VAL A 141 5.78 6.21 -7.03
N VAL A 142 6.84 6.81 -6.47
CA VAL A 142 8.03 7.21 -7.21
C VAL A 142 8.88 6.01 -7.63
N LEU A 143 9.11 5.05 -6.73
CA LEU A 143 10.00 3.91 -6.99
C LEU A 143 9.54 3.03 -8.18
N PRO A 144 8.26 2.65 -8.31
CA PRO A 144 7.79 1.93 -9.49
C PRO A 144 7.96 2.72 -10.78
N LEU A 145 7.77 4.05 -10.74
CA LEU A 145 7.86 4.92 -11.91
C LEU A 145 9.29 5.16 -12.39
N LEU A 146 10.31 4.75 -11.65
CA LEU A 146 11.69 4.85 -12.11
C LEU A 146 11.88 4.09 -13.44
N PRO A 147 12.59 4.67 -14.44
CA PRO A 147 12.72 4.05 -15.76
C PRO A 147 13.25 2.61 -15.72
N GLN A 148 14.17 2.32 -14.79
CA GLN A 148 14.73 0.98 -14.59
C GLN A 148 13.67 -0.04 -14.12
N MET A 149 12.79 0.36 -13.20
CA MET A 149 11.70 -0.48 -12.68
C MET A 149 10.66 -0.71 -13.77
N ARG A 150 10.23 0.35 -14.43
CA ARG A 150 9.24 0.29 -15.49
C ARG A 150 9.71 -0.60 -16.64
N HIS A 151 10.96 -0.42 -17.09
CA HIS A 151 11.53 -1.23 -18.16
C HIS A 151 11.64 -2.72 -17.77
N TYR A 152 11.98 -3.00 -16.50
CA TYR A 152 12.08 -4.38 -16.00
C TYR A 152 10.73 -5.09 -15.89
N TYR A 153 9.65 -4.39 -15.52
CA TYR A 153 8.30 -4.97 -15.33
C TYR A 153 7.41 -4.87 -16.57
N ARG A 154 7.88 -4.29 -17.65
CA ARG A 154 7.15 -4.23 -18.92
C ARG A 154 6.94 -5.64 -19.48
N LEU A 155 5.69 -5.93 -19.95
CA LEU A 155 5.27 -7.24 -20.48
C LEU A 155 5.63 -7.40 -21.96
#